data_2264098991c2c895eb6ae329c137cebc
#
_entry.id   2264098991c2c895eb6ae329c137cebc
#
_cell.length_a   1.000
_cell.length_b   1.000
_cell.length_c   1.000
_cell.angle_alpha   90.00
_cell.angle_beta   90.00
_cell.angle_gamma   90.00
#
_symmetry.space_group_name_H-M   'P 1'
#
loop_
_entity.id
_entity.type
_entity.pdbx_description
1 polymer ?
#
loop_
_entity_poly.entity_id
_entity_poly.type
_entity_poly.pdbx_seq_one_letter_code
_entity_poly.pdbx_strand_id
1 'polypeptide(L)'
;VETPQIKTEVQNIPEQFYKFEQSSEYIGLKTDINRANQLGNPFFIIRDGVAKDVTMINGKELIHYSSYNYIGMSGDPRVSQAAKEAIDRYGTSVSASRVLSGEIALHQILEKEIADFLGTEDCIVYIGGHTTNVTTIGHLFRRNDLILYDALSHNSIRQGCQMSGATLMEFPHNDWHSLEQLLSQHRLEYEKVLIVIEGIYS
;
A
#
# COMPACT_ATOMS: atom_id res chain seq x y z
N VAL A 1 40.88 13.47 -36.47
CA VAL A 1 40.22 12.57 -35.54
C VAL A 1 38.87 12.26 -36.14
N GLU A 2 38.73 11.11 -36.79
CA GLU A 2 37.47 10.65 -37.37
C GLU A 2 36.53 10.26 -36.23
N THR A 3 35.34 10.85 -36.23
CA THR A 3 34.26 10.49 -35.33
C THR A 3 33.77 9.10 -35.73
N PRO A 4 33.72 8.10 -34.83
CA PRO A 4 33.22 6.77 -35.17
C PRO A 4 31.76 6.88 -35.57
N GLN A 5 31.45 6.49 -36.81
CA GLN A 5 30.05 6.30 -37.20
C GLN A 5 29.48 5.07 -36.48
N ILE A 6 28.61 5.36 -35.48
CA ILE A 6 27.79 4.34 -34.86
C ILE A 6 26.80 3.87 -35.91
N LYS A 7 27.08 2.70 -36.53
CA LYS A 7 26.07 1.98 -37.30
C LYS A 7 24.99 1.51 -36.33
N THR A 8 23.94 2.28 -36.17
CA THR A 8 22.69 1.84 -35.57
C THR A 8 22.02 0.86 -36.57
N GLU A 9 22.35 -0.41 -36.49
CA GLU A 9 21.39 -1.42 -36.92
C GLU A 9 20.20 -1.25 -35.98
N VAL A 10 19.10 -0.72 -36.53
CA VAL A 10 17.81 -0.71 -35.83
C VAL A 10 17.40 -2.17 -35.69
N GLN A 11 17.76 -2.79 -34.59
CA GLN A 11 17.21 -4.10 -34.23
C GLN A 11 15.70 -3.96 -34.26
N ASN A 12 15.05 -4.86 -34.99
CA ASN A 12 13.59 -4.87 -35.09
C ASN A 12 13.01 -5.34 -33.77
N ILE A 13 12.79 -4.38 -32.85
CA ILE A 13 12.25 -4.67 -31.53
C ILE A 13 10.80 -5.14 -31.70
N PRO A 14 10.44 -6.32 -31.19
CA PRO A 14 9.07 -6.81 -31.27
C PRO A 14 8.07 -5.82 -30.68
N GLU A 15 6.94 -5.61 -31.34
CA GLU A 15 5.94 -4.61 -30.93
C GLU A 15 5.43 -4.81 -29.49
N GLN A 16 5.37 -6.03 -29.01
CA GLN A 16 4.99 -6.37 -27.63
C GLN A 16 5.87 -5.72 -26.53
N PHE A 17 7.06 -5.24 -26.87
CA PHE A 17 7.96 -4.58 -25.90
C PHE A 17 7.76 -3.07 -25.80
N TYR A 18 7.02 -2.46 -26.73
CA TYR A 18 6.75 -1.02 -26.72
C TYR A 18 5.28 -0.64 -26.99
N LYS A 19 4.45 -1.60 -27.41
CA LYS A 19 2.99 -1.42 -27.51
C LYS A 19 2.33 -2.13 -26.34
N PHE A 20 1.83 -1.32 -25.39
CA PHE A 20 1.23 -1.80 -24.15
C PHE A 20 0.11 -2.83 -24.41
N GLU A 21 -0.74 -2.58 -25.40
CA GLU A 21 -1.85 -3.46 -25.77
C GLU A 21 -1.43 -4.85 -26.30
N GLN A 22 -0.14 -5.03 -26.62
CA GLN A 22 0.44 -6.29 -27.08
C GLN A 22 1.29 -6.98 -25.98
N SER A 23 1.45 -6.36 -24.84
CA SER A 23 2.16 -6.97 -23.72
C SER A 23 1.39 -8.17 -23.15
N SER A 24 2.11 -9.16 -22.67
CA SER A 24 1.52 -10.37 -22.05
C SER A 24 0.64 -10.01 -20.86
N GLU A 25 1.04 -9.00 -20.08
CA GLU A 25 0.34 -8.49 -18.92
C GLU A 25 -1.03 -7.89 -19.28
N TYR A 26 -1.07 -7.07 -20.34
CA TYR A 26 -2.32 -6.49 -20.81
C TYR A 26 -3.27 -7.52 -21.40
N ILE A 27 -2.74 -8.46 -22.19
CA ILE A 27 -3.54 -9.55 -22.76
C ILE A 27 -4.13 -10.43 -21.65
N GLY A 28 -3.32 -10.76 -20.64
CA GLY A 28 -3.76 -11.48 -19.44
C GLY A 28 -4.89 -10.75 -18.72
N LEU A 29 -4.68 -9.48 -18.37
CA LEU A 29 -5.68 -8.63 -17.73
C LEU A 29 -6.99 -8.55 -18.53
N LYS A 30 -6.90 -8.35 -19.83
CA LYS A 30 -8.07 -8.29 -20.71
C LYS A 30 -8.86 -9.60 -20.74
N THR A 31 -8.15 -10.72 -20.69
CA THR A 31 -8.77 -12.05 -20.62
C THR A 31 -9.53 -12.22 -19.32
N ASP A 32 -8.94 -11.83 -18.18
CA ASP A 32 -9.56 -11.91 -16.86
C ASP A 32 -10.78 -10.97 -16.74
N ILE A 33 -10.68 -9.75 -17.27
CA ILE A 33 -11.82 -8.81 -17.34
C ILE A 33 -12.95 -9.39 -18.17
N ASN A 34 -12.65 -9.97 -19.31
CA ASN A 34 -13.68 -10.58 -20.18
C ASN A 34 -14.38 -11.75 -19.46
N ARG A 35 -13.62 -12.56 -18.73
CA ARG A 35 -14.17 -13.65 -17.91
C ARG A 35 -15.06 -13.12 -16.80
N ALA A 36 -14.60 -12.09 -16.08
CA ALA A 36 -15.38 -11.44 -15.03
C ALA A 36 -16.69 -10.85 -15.56
N ASN A 37 -16.66 -10.21 -16.73
CA ASN A 37 -17.86 -9.65 -17.39
C ASN A 37 -18.94 -10.71 -17.68
N GLN A 38 -18.54 -11.93 -18.02
CA GLN A 38 -19.48 -13.05 -18.23
C GLN A 38 -20.15 -13.52 -16.93
N LEU A 39 -19.49 -13.28 -15.80
CA LEU A 39 -19.97 -13.68 -14.46
C LEU A 39 -20.65 -12.54 -13.69
N GLY A 40 -20.92 -11.39 -14.34
CA GLY A 40 -21.48 -10.22 -13.66
C GLY A 40 -20.40 -9.42 -12.94
N ASN A 41 -19.42 -8.93 -13.68
CA ASN A 41 -18.22 -8.22 -13.20
C ASN A 41 -18.47 -7.32 -11.97
N PRO A 42 -17.90 -7.63 -10.80
CA PRO A 42 -18.04 -6.84 -9.59
C PRO A 42 -17.01 -5.70 -9.51
N PHE A 43 -16.08 -5.60 -10.46
CA PHE A 43 -14.97 -4.64 -10.43
C PHE A 43 -15.34 -3.33 -11.13
N PHE A 44 -14.75 -2.25 -10.66
CA PHE A 44 -14.91 -0.90 -11.21
C PHE A 44 -16.37 -0.39 -11.25
N ILE A 45 -17.23 -0.87 -10.35
CA ILE A 45 -18.59 -0.40 -10.23
C ILE A 45 -18.58 1.03 -9.66
N ILE A 46 -19.21 1.93 -10.39
CA ILE A 46 -19.33 3.33 -9.96
C ILE A 46 -20.40 3.42 -8.88
N ARG A 47 -20.02 3.95 -7.73
CA ARG A 47 -20.91 4.31 -6.63
C ARG A 47 -21.05 5.82 -6.54
N ASP A 48 -22.16 6.29 -6.04
CA ASP A 48 -22.41 7.71 -5.77
C ASP A 48 -22.51 7.97 -4.27
N GLY A 49 -22.11 9.19 -3.87
CA GLY A 49 -22.18 9.67 -2.51
C GLY A 49 -21.03 9.26 -1.60
N VAL A 50 -21.20 9.52 -0.32
CA VAL A 50 -20.21 9.23 0.74
C VAL A 50 -20.22 7.74 1.04
N ALA A 51 -19.02 7.17 1.28
CA ALA A 51 -18.87 5.77 1.69
C ALA A 51 -19.35 5.59 3.14
N LYS A 52 -20.62 5.24 3.31
CA LYS A 52 -21.25 4.90 4.59
C LYS A 52 -21.60 3.41 4.63
N ASP A 53 -22.48 3.04 5.54
CA ASP A 53 -23.10 1.72 5.65
C ASP A 53 -23.96 1.35 4.43
N VAL A 54 -24.45 2.37 3.71
CA VAL A 54 -25.18 2.22 2.44
C VAL A 54 -24.48 3.00 1.32
N THR A 55 -24.71 2.57 0.09
CA THR A 55 -24.21 3.25 -1.12
C THR A 55 -25.23 3.16 -2.25
N MET A 56 -25.16 4.11 -3.17
CA MET A 56 -26.00 4.14 -4.37
C MET A 56 -25.23 3.57 -5.56
N ILE A 57 -25.77 2.54 -6.20
CA ILE A 57 -25.22 1.95 -7.43
C ILE A 57 -26.36 1.86 -8.46
N ASN A 58 -26.21 2.51 -9.59
CA ASN A 58 -27.23 2.54 -10.66
C ASN A 58 -28.63 2.93 -10.16
N GLY A 59 -28.70 3.90 -9.25
CA GLY A 59 -29.95 4.38 -8.67
C GLY A 59 -30.60 3.44 -7.63
N LYS A 60 -29.90 2.38 -7.22
CA LYS A 60 -30.35 1.47 -6.16
C LYS A 60 -29.49 1.64 -4.91
N GLU A 61 -30.15 1.70 -3.76
CA GLU A 61 -29.49 1.68 -2.46
C GLU A 61 -29.09 0.24 -2.10
N LEU A 62 -27.83 0.05 -1.74
CA LEU A 62 -27.26 -1.22 -1.37
C LEU A 62 -26.45 -1.10 -0.06
N ILE A 63 -26.43 -2.15 0.75
CA ILE A 63 -25.57 -2.22 1.94
C ILE A 63 -24.11 -2.33 1.48
N HIS A 64 -23.24 -1.54 2.10
CA HIS A 64 -21.86 -1.35 1.66
C HIS A 64 -20.87 -2.10 2.58
N TYR A 65 -20.49 -3.31 2.22
CA TYR A 65 -19.54 -4.14 2.98
C TYR A 65 -18.08 -3.98 2.57
N SER A 66 -17.78 -3.28 1.47
CA SER A 66 -16.42 -3.17 0.89
C SER A 66 -15.75 -1.82 1.13
N SER A 67 -16.10 -1.14 2.22
CA SER A 67 -15.54 0.15 2.60
C SER A 67 -14.47 0.02 3.67
N TYR A 68 -13.44 0.87 3.62
CA TYR A 68 -12.47 1.05 4.71
C TYR A 68 -12.99 1.97 5.84
N ASN A 69 -14.23 2.44 5.75
CA ASN A 69 -14.84 3.33 6.75
C ASN A 69 -15.30 2.54 7.99
N TYR A 70 -14.39 1.81 8.62
CA TYR A 70 -14.69 0.88 9.73
C TYR A 70 -15.37 1.53 10.93
N ILE A 71 -15.07 2.79 11.22
CA ILE A 71 -15.62 3.53 12.37
C ILE A 71 -16.61 4.62 11.98
N GLY A 72 -17.04 4.66 10.70
CA GLY A 72 -18.08 5.59 10.24
C GLY A 72 -17.68 7.05 10.10
N MET A 73 -16.41 7.39 10.13
CA MET A 73 -15.93 8.78 10.10
C MET A 73 -15.95 9.41 8.71
N SER A 74 -16.05 8.62 7.64
CA SER A 74 -16.16 9.13 6.26
C SER A 74 -17.47 9.91 6.11
N GLY A 75 -17.38 11.21 5.89
CA GLY A 75 -18.55 12.10 5.79
C GLY A 75 -19.15 12.54 7.13
N ASP A 76 -18.49 12.29 8.26
CA ASP A 76 -18.85 12.96 9.53
C ASP A 76 -18.71 14.48 9.35
N PRO A 77 -19.73 15.26 9.74
CA PRO A 77 -19.71 16.72 9.56
C PRO A 77 -18.52 17.41 10.20
N ARG A 78 -18.06 16.93 11.38
CA ARG A 78 -16.89 17.48 12.10
C ARG A 78 -15.61 17.25 11.31
N VAL A 79 -15.42 16.03 10.79
CA VAL A 79 -14.26 15.65 9.96
C VAL A 79 -14.27 16.45 8.65
N SER A 80 -15.44 16.56 8.01
CA SER A 80 -15.61 17.32 6.78
C SER A 80 -15.32 18.81 6.98
N GLN A 81 -15.75 19.38 8.11
CA GLN A 81 -15.51 20.79 8.41
C GLN A 81 -14.03 21.05 8.69
N ALA A 82 -13.36 20.20 9.50
CA ALA A 82 -11.94 20.31 9.78
C ALA A 82 -11.08 20.21 8.50
N ALA A 83 -11.47 19.33 7.57
CA ALA A 83 -10.80 19.23 6.27
C ALA A 83 -10.93 20.52 5.44
N LYS A 84 -12.10 21.15 5.41
CA LYS A 84 -12.31 22.43 4.70
C LYS A 84 -11.47 23.55 5.29
N GLU A 85 -11.44 23.65 6.62
CA GLU A 85 -10.63 24.65 7.34
C GLU A 85 -9.13 24.43 7.08
N ALA A 86 -8.67 23.18 7.02
CA ALA A 86 -7.31 22.88 6.65
C ALA A 86 -6.98 23.28 5.21
N ILE A 87 -7.91 23.07 4.26
CA ILE A 87 -7.76 23.51 2.87
C ILE A 87 -7.69 25.04 2.80
N ASP A 88 -8.56 25.75 3.49
CA ASP A 88 -8.57 27.22 3.52
C ASP A 88 -7.27 27.78 4.07
N ARG A 89 -6.65 27.09 5.05
CA ARG A 89 -5.42 27.55 5.70
C ARG A 89 -4.15 27.14 4.96
N TYR A 90 -4.08 25.92 4.45
CA TYR A 90 -2.85 25.32 3.91
C TYR A 90 -2.91 25.04 2.40
N GLY A 91 -4.07 25.23 1.76
CA GLY A 91 -4.30 24.83 0.39
C GLY A 91 -4.53 23.31 0.26
N THR A 92 -4.56 22.85 -0.99
CA THR A 92 -4.82 21.44 -1.32
C THR A 92 -3.57 20.58 -1.36
N SER A 93 -2.38 21.16 -1.18
CA SER A 93 -1.10 20.46 -1.19
C SER A 93 -0.02 21.30 -0.51
N VAL A 94 0.92 20.63 0.16
CA VAL A 94 2.15 21.29 0.66
C VAL A 94 3.20 21.50 -0.43
N SER A 95 2.99 20.94 -1.62
CA SER A 95 3.78 21.13 -2.86
C SER A 95 5.29 20.90 -2.72
N ALA A 96 5.73 20.18 -1.68
CA ALA A 96 7.12 19.84 -1.43
C ALA A 96 7.25 18.62 -0.50
N SER A 97 8.45 18.03 -0.46
CA SER A 97 8.76 17.00 0.55
C SER A 97 8.92 17.62 1.93
N ARG A 98 8.55 16.89 2.97
CA ARG A 98 8.66 17.34 4.38
C ARG A 98 10.08 17.74 4.75
N VAL A 99 11.10 17.02 4.27
CA VAL A 99 12.52 17.27 4.56
C VAL A 99 12.99 18.64 4.07
N LEU A 100 12.37 19.18 3.03
CA LEU A 100 12.76 20.49 2.46
C LEU A 100 11.85 21.61 2.95
N SER A 101 10.70 21.78 2.31
CA SER A 101 9.79 22.90 2.58
C SER A 101 8.31 22.50 2.71
N GLY A 102 8.01 21.21 2.70
CA GLY A 102 6.65 20.68 2.81
C GLY A 102 6.19 20.35 4.22
N GLU A 103 6.99 20.67 5.25
CA GLU A 103 6.59 20.48 6.63
C GLU A 103 5.63 21.58 7.08
N ILE A 104 4.47 21.20 7.63
CA ILE A 104 3.49 22.11 8.22
C ILE A 104 3.11 21.65 9.62
N ALA A 105 2.66 22.59 10.46
CA ALA A 105 2.30 22.31 11.85
C ALA A 105 1.28 21.16 11.99
N LEU A 106 0.40 20.99 11.00
CA LEU A 106 -0.62 19.93 11.01
C LEU A 106 -0.02 18.52 11.02
N HIS A 107 1.14 18.31 10.37
CA HIS A 107 1.83 17.01 10.41
C HIS A 107 2.29 16.69 11.85
N GLN A 108 2.95 17.64 12.51
CA GLN A 108 3.47 17.44 13.86
C GLN A 108 2.35 17.25 14.90
N ILE A 109 1.25 18.00 14.74
CA ILE A 109 0.07 17.83 15.60
C ILE A 109 -0.50 16.41 15.44
N LEU A 110 -0.67 15.94 14.21
CA LEU A 110 -1.19 14.60 13.94
C LEU A 110 -0.26 13.51 14.48
N GLU A 111 1.05 13.65 14.29
CA GLU A 111 2.06 12.70 14.79
C GLU A 111 2.03 12.63 16.31
N LYS A 112 1.96 13.78 16.98
CA LYS A 112 1.83 13.83 18.44
C LYS A 112 0.54 13.19 18.94
N GLU A 113 -0.60 13.50 18.35
CA GLU A 113 -1.90 12.92 18.75
C GLU A 113 -1.92 11.40 18.56
N ILE A 114 -1.32 10.87 17.48
CA ILE A 114 -1.21 9.44 17.27
C ILE A 114 -0.27 8.80 18.29
N ALA A 115 0.88 9.40 18.56
CA ALA A 115 1.83 8.90 19.55
C ALA A 115 1.20 8.85 20.95
N ASP A 116 0.53 9.92 21.37
CA ASP A 116 -0.17 10.01 22.64
C ASP A 116 -1.30 8.95 22.74
N PHE A 117 -2.07 8.76 21.66
CA PHE A 117 -3.15 7.76 21.59
C PHE A 117 -2.64 6.32 21.71
N LEU A 118 -1.51 6.01 21.07
CA LEU A 118 -0.91 4.68 21.08
C LEU A 118 0.00 4.44 22.29
N GLY A 119 0.36 5.47 23.04
CA GLY A 119 1.30 5.37 24.16
C GLY A 119 2.74 5.12 23.71
N THR A 120 3.13 5.62 22.54
CA THR A 120 4.49 5.53 21.98
C THR A 120 5.24 6.84 22.21
N GLU A 121 6.60 6.79 22.14
CA GLU A 121 7.43 7.98 22.33
C GLU A 121 7.24 8.98 21.19
N ASP A 122 7.07 8.49 19.95
CA ASP A 122 6.93 9.31 18.76
C ASP A 122 6.17 8.58 17.66
N CYS A 123 5.80 9.30 16.60
CA CYS A 123 5.11 8.79 15.42
C CYS A 123 5.61 9.52 14.19
N ILE A 124 5.61 8.83 13.06
CA ILE A 124 5.84 9.42 11.74
C ILE A 124 4.68 9.08 10.81
N VAL A 125 4.13 10.10 10.14
CA VAL A 125 3.01 9.98 9.21
C VAL A 125 3.52 9.93 7.77
N TYR A 126 3.03 8.96 7.01
CA TYR A 126 3.24 8.82 5.56
C TYR A 126 1.97 9.18 4.79
N ILE A 127 2.10 9.36 3.48
CA ILE A 127 0.99 9.74 2.59
C ILE A 127 -0.08 8.64 2.41
N GLY A 128 0.19 7.42 2.87
CA GLY A 128 -0.77 6.32 2.78
C GLY A 128 -0.23 5.01 3.33
N GLY A 129 -1.12 4.08 3.71
CA GLY A 129 -0.76 2.81 4.36
C GLY A 129 0.16 1.93 3.53
N HIS A 130 -0.06 1.85 2.21
CA HIS A 130 0.83 1.10 1.31
C HIS A 130 2.26 1.62 1.39
N THR A 131 2.45 2.94 1.25
CA THR A 131 3.77 3.59 1.34
C THR A 131 4.38 3.39 2.72
N THR A 132 3.60 3.48 3.79
CA THR A 132 4.05 3.21 5.16
C THR A 132 4.73 1.85 5.25
N ASN A 133 4.05 0.77 4.85
CA ASN A 133 4.58 -0.57 4.93
C ASN A 133 5.82 -0.77 4.04
N VAL A 134 5.73 -0.37 2.76
CA VAL A 134 6.84 -0.54 1.81
C VAL A 134 8.08 0.21 2.26
N THR A 135 7.91 1.47 2.68
CA THR A 135 9.05 2.31 3.07
C THR A 135 9.64 1.86 4.40
N THR A 136 8.82 1.64 5.41
CA THR A 136 9.29 1.26 6.76
C THR A 136 10.04 -0.06 6.72
N ILE A 137 9.42 -1.11 6.18
CA ILE A 137 10.04 -2.44 6.11
C ILE A 137 11.26 -2.40 5.21
N GLY A 138 11.15 -1.79 4.04
CA GLY A 138 12.22 -1.73 3.05
C GLY A 138 13.48 -1.00 3.51
N HIS A 139 13.38 -0.09 4.49
CA HIS A 139 14.53 0.69 4.99
C HIS A 139 15.09 0.21 6.32
N LEU A 140 14.26 -0.36 7.21
CA LEU A 140 14.68 -0.77 8.54
C LEU A 140 15.36 -2.15 8.60
N PHE A 141 15.14 -2.98 7.57
CA PHE A 141 15.67 -4.35 7.51
C PHE A 141 16.60 -4.54 6.33
N ARG A 142 17.55 -5.48 6.45
CA ARG A 142 18.64 -5.71 5.50
C ARG A 142 18.94 -7.20 5.35
N ARG A 143 19.93 -7.52 4.54
CA ARG A 143 20.32 -8.91 4.19
C ARG A 143 20.58 -9.83 5.40
N ASN A 144 21.04 -9.29 6.52
CA ASN A 144 21.32 -10.09 7.73
C ASN A 144 20.11 -10.20 8.68
N ASP A 145 18.97 -9.69 8.28
CA ASP A 145 17.74 -9.70 9.08
C ASP A 145 16.76 -10.76 8.55
N LEU A 146 15.85 -11.19 9.40
CA LEU A 146 14.76 -12.10 9.09
C LEU A 146 13.42 -11.38 9.20
N ILE A 147 12.53 -11.62 8.24
CA ILE A 147 11.16 -11.15 8.29
C ILE A 147 10.23 -12.37 8.20
N LEU A 148 9.46 -12.58 9.26
CA LEU A 148 8.40 -13.58 9.33
C LEU A 148 7.07 -12.91 9.10
N TYR A 149 6.30 -13.33 8.10
CA TYR A 149 5.03 -12.70 7.77
C TYR A 149 3.92 -13.73 7.58
N ASP A 150 2.72 -13.34 7.97
CA ASP A 150 1.51 -14.15 7.78
C ASP A 150 1.21 -14.33 6.29
N ALA A 151 0.77 -15.54 5.89
CA ALA A 151 0.50 -15.89 4.49
C ALA A 151 -0.56 -15.00 3.81
N LEU A 152 -1.47 -14.39 4.58
CA LEU A 152 -2.47 -13.47 4.05
C LEU A 152 -2.09 -12.00 4.21
N SER A 153 -0.84 -11.69 4.59
CA SER A 153 -0.39 -10.31 4.72
C SER A 153 -0.59 -9.50 3.44
N HIS A 154 -0.97 -8.24 3.63
CA HIS A 154 -1.23 -7.31 2.54
C HIS A 154 -0.02 -7.18 1.59
N ASN A 155 -0.29 -7.01 0.30
CA ASN A 155 0.75 -6.94 -0.73
C ASN A 155 1.85 -5.90 -0.45
N SER A 156 1.54 -4.76 0.18
CA SER A 156 2.53 -3.75 0.55
C SER A 156 3.60 -4.27 1.53
N ILE A 157 3.21 -5.18 2.43
CA ILE A 157 4.15 -5.84 3.34
C ILE A 157 5.13 -6.69 2.54
N ARG A 158 4.62 -7.55 1.66
CA ARG A 158 5.45 -8.38 0.78
C ARG A 158 6.40 -7.54 -0.08
N GLN A 159 5.94 -6.42 -0.63
CA GLN A 159 6.78 -5.50 -1.40
C GLN A 159 7.88 -4.86 -0.52
N GLY A 160 7.55 -4.39 0.67
CA GLY A 160 8.53 -3.87 1.63
C GLY A 160 9.58 -4.92 2.00
N CYS A 161 9.13 -6.15 2.25
CA CYS A 161 10.02 -7.28 2.52
C CYS A 161 10.99 -7.53 1.36
N GLN A 162 10.51 -7.57 0.12
CA GLN A 162 11.35 -7.77 -1.06
C GLN A 162 12.37 -6.63 -1.25
N MET A 163 11.97 -5.38 -0.97
CA MET A 163 12.86 -4.22 -1.06
C MET A 163 13.96 -4.22 0.00
N SER A 164 13.72 -4.78 1.18
CA SER A 164 14.68 -4.82 2.28
C SER A 164 15.92 -5.67 1.97
N GLY A 165 15.78 -6.68 1.12
CA GLY A 165 16.78 -7.70 0.87
C GLY A 165 17.01 -8.67 2.04
N ALA A 166 16.17 -8.61 3.08
CA ALA A 166 16.18 -9.54 4.21
C ALA A 166 15.73 -10.95 3.80
N THR A 167 16.03 -11.94 4.63
CA THR A 167 15.47 -13.28 4.47
C THR A 167 14.00 -13.26 4.82
N LEU A 168 13.16 -13.82 3.94
CA LEU A 168 11.71 -13.83 4.10
C LEU A 168 11.24 -15.26 4.36
N MET A 169 10.44 -15.45 5.40
CA MET A 169 9.76 -16.70 5.67
C MET A 169 8.29 -16.46 5.96
N GLU A 170 7.44 -17.17 5.25
CA GLU A 170 5.99 -17.13 5.41
C GLU A 170 5.55 -18.16 6.42
N PHE A 171 4.62 -17.83 7.30
CA PHE A 171 3.93 -18.80 8.15
C PHE A 171 2.44 -18.85 7.79
N PRO A 172 1.78 -20.02 7.97
CA PRO A 172 0.37 -20.19 7.68
C PRO A 172 -0.49 -19.19 8.46
N HIS A 173 -1.58 -18.73 7.85
CA HIS A 173 -2.45 -17.72 8.44
C HIS A 173 -2.93 -18.11 9.84
N ASN A 174 -2.71 -17.19 10.80
CA ASN A 174 -3.05 -17.35 12.22
C ASN A 174 -2.39 -18.57 12.91
N ASP A 175 -1.38 -19.19 12.32
CA ASP A 175 -0.68 -20.32 12.93
C ASP A 175 0.52 -19.86 13.76
N TRP A 176 0.26 -19.50 15.01
CA TRP A 176 1.31 -19.09 15.93
C TRP A 176 2.26 -20.24 16.31
N HIS A 177 1.85 -21.50 16.19
CA HIS A 177 2.75 -22.65 16.43
C HIS A 177 3.82 -22.75 15.35
N SER A 178 3.45 -22.59 14.07
CA SER A 178 4.43 -22.52 12.98
C SER A 178 5.35 -21.31 13.14
N LEU A 179 4.84 -20.15 13.56
CA LEU A 179 5.65 -18.97 13.85
C LEU A 179 6.66 -19.25 14.97
N GLU A 180 6.25 -19.88 16.07
CA GLU A 180 7.12 -20.25 17.19
C GLU A 180 8.22 -21.22 16.75
N GLN A 181 7.90 -22.20 15.90
CA GLN A 181 8.89 -23.13 15.34
C GLN A 181 9.94 -22.39 14.50
N LEU A 182 9.51 -21.49 13.60
CA LEU A 182 10.43 -20.69 12.80
C LEU A 182 11.33 -19.81 13.67
N LEU A 183 10.78 -19.16 14.69
CA LEU A 183 11.57 -18.37 15.64
C LEU A 183 12.57 -19.24 16.40
N SER A 184 12.15 -20.39 16.91
CA SER A 184 13.02 -21.31 17.66
C SER A 184 14.18 -21.81 16.81
N GLN A 185 13.96 -22.03 15.52
CA GLN A 185 14.98 -22.52 14.60
C GLN A 185 15.94 -21.43 14.13
N HIS A 186 15.44 -20.21 13.85
CA HIS A 186 16.18 -19.22 13.08
C HIS A 186 16.54 -17.95 13.84
N ARG A 187 15.93 -17.65 15.04
CA ARG A 187 16.15 -16.38 15.73
C ARG A 187 17.61 -15.99 15.92
N LEU A 188 18.48 -16.95 16.20
CA LEU A 188 19.89 -16.71 16.50
C LEU A 188 20.79 -16.63 15.26
N GLU A 189 20.26 -16.91 14.08
CA GLU A 189 20.99 -16.82 12.81
C GLU A 189 21.01 -15.40 12.24
N TYR A 190 20.14 -14.51 12.75
CA TYR A 190 19.90 -13.17 12.22
C TYR A 190 20.09 -12.09 13.27
N GLU A 191 20.49 -10.89 12.82
CA GLU A 191 20.67 -9.73 13.69
C GLU A 191 19.34 -9.24 14.23
N LYS A 192 18.39 -8.89 13.35
CA LYS A 192 17.04 -8.48 13.70
C LYS A 192 16.02 -9.47 13.14
N VAL A 193 14.91 -9.59 13.84
CA VAL A 193 13.76 -10.36 13.37
C VAL A 193 12.52 -9.46 13.45
N LEU A 194 11.81 -9.35 12.33
CA LEU A 194 10.49 -8.71 12.24
C LEU A 194 9.43 -9.80 12.13
N ILE A 195 8.40 -9.71 12.96
CA ILE A 195 7.17 -10.48 12.81
C ILE A 195 6.09 -9.52 12.31
N VAL A 196 5.44 -9.87 11.19
CA VAL A 196 4.41 -9.04 10.58
C VAL A 196 3.07 -9.77 10.63
N ILE A 197 2.12 -9.13 11.31
CA ILE A 197 0.73 -9.56 11.42
C ILE A 197 -0.18 -8.35 11.19
N GLU A 198 -1.44 -8.60 10.89
CA GLU A 198 -2.44 -7.55 10.70
C GLU A 198 -3.62 -7.75 11.66
N GLY A 199 -4.25 -6.65 12.07
CA GLY A 199 -5.46 -6.72 12.89
C GLY A 199 -6.70 -7.12 12.08
N ILE A 200 -6.70 -6.83 10.76
CA ILE A 200 -7.76 -7.18 9.82
C ILE A 200 -7.10 -7.59 8.50
N TYR A 201 -7.37 -8.78 8.05
CA TYR A 201 -6.91 -9.30 6.75
C TYR A 201 -7.98 -9.12 5.69
N SER A 202 -7.57 -8.92 4.44
CA SER A 202 -8.47 -8.76 3.28
C SER A 202 -8.93 -10.11 2.71
#